data_b6f06652c14dc3c0ee2f062aea3404f3
#
_entry.id   b6f06652c14dc3c0ee2f062aea3404f3
#
_cell.length_a   1.000
_cell.length_b   1.000
_cell.length_c   1.000
_cell.angle_alpha   90.00
_cell.angle_beta   90.00
_cell.angle_gamma   90.00
#
_symmetry.space_group_name_H-M   'P 1'
#
loop_
_entity.id
_entity.type
_entity.pdbx_description
1 polymer ?
#
loop_
_entity_poly.entity_id
_entity_poly.type
_entity_poly.pdbx_seq_one_letter_code
_entity_poly.pdbx_strand_id
1 'polypeptide(L)'
;ALGNAQWKHALYFLIPMSAYFLGAVISEALPGRLKKLQFIRWDTLFILIEMIVVVFLGLLPESAPVQISQIAINFICSMQYNTFRQARSVPMATTFCTNHWRQVAIALTKAIRHRDTAYLPRMTQHLCMLFVFVIGGVICTILCNLFLGKAIFAALIPLMIVFIDLLYADLKREKGALERIPPVSYTHLRA
;
A
#
# COMPACT_ATOMS: atom_id res chain seq x y z
N ALA A 1 -7.99 12.64 -23.26
CA ALA A 1 -7.62 14.06 -23.10
C ALA A 1 -6.60 14.50 -24.15
N LEU A 2 -5.42 13.84 -24.25
CA LEU A 2 -4.38 14.18 -25.24
C LEU A 2 -4.85 13.99 -26.67
N GLY A 3 -5.53 12.89 -26.99
CA GLY A 3 -6.06 12.60 -28.32
C GLY A 3 -7.12 13.61 -28.81
N ASN A 4 -7.75 14.34 -27.89
CA ASN A 4 -8.77 15.35 -28.20
C ASN A 4 -8.23 16.78 -28.01
N ALA A 5 -6.90 16.99 -27.98
CA ALA A 5 -6.23 18.27 -27.75
C ALA A 5 -6.65 19.02 -26.46
N GLN A 6 -7.17 18.31 -25.46
CA GLN A 6 -7.58 18.88 -24.18
C GLN A 6 -6.40 18.95 -23.20
N TRP A 7 -5.42 19.79 -23.47
CA TRP A 7 -4.17 19.90 -22.73
C TRP A 7 -4.36 20.21 -21.24
N LYS A 8 -5.33 21.08 -20.89
CA LYS A 8 -5.64 21.40 -19.49
C LYS A 8 -6.10 20.18 -18.71
N HIS A 9 -6.92 19.30 -19.32
CA HIS A 9 -7.36 18.05 -18.70
C HIS A 9 -6.22 17.03 -18.59
N ALA A 10 -5.31 16.99 -19.56
CA ALA A 10 -4.14 16.14 -19.50
C ALA A 10 -3.22 16.54 -18.34
N LEU A 11 -2.93 17.83 -18.20
CA LEU A 11 -2.14 18.39 -17.09
C LEU A 11 -2.78 18.09 -15.71
N TYR A 12 -4.11 18.14 -15.63
CA TYR A 12 -4.85 17.79 -14.42
C TYR A 12 -4.51 16.38 -13.90
N PHE A 13 -4.38 15.38 -14.79
CA PHE A 13 -4.02 14.01 -14.41
C PHE A 13 -2.52 13.83 -14.14
N LEU A 14 -1.66 14.68 -14.68
CA LEU A 14 -0.22 14.59 -14.42
C LEU A 14 0.12 14.92 -12.97
N ILE A 15 -0.63 15.80 -12.30
CA ILE A 15 -0.36 16.21 -10.93
C ILE A 15 -0.46 15.01 -9.94
N PRO A 16 -1.55 14.24 -9.88
CA PRO A 16 -1.62 13.04 -9.04
C PRO A 16 -0.58 11.97 -9.42
N MET A 17 -0.28 11.81 -10.72
CA MET A 17 0.76 10.89 -11.18
C MET A 17 2.16 11.32 -10.70
N SER A 18 2.47 12.62 -10.72
CA SER A 18 3.71 13.15 -10.19
C SER A 18 3.81 12.94 -8.68
N ALA A 19 2.71 13.08 -7.94
CA ALA A 19 2.65 12.79 -6.52
C ALA A 19 2.90 11.30 -6.23
N TYR A 20 2.34 10.41 -7.04
CA TYR A 20 2.61 8.97 -6.95
C TYR A 20 4.11 8.68 -7.18
N PHE A 21 4.70 9.23 -8.24
CA PHE A 21 6.12 9.10 -8.53
C PHE A 21 7.00 9.61 -7.39
N LEU A 22 6.69 10.79 -6.86
CA LEU A 22 7.41 11.38 -5.73
C LEU A 22 7.33 10.51 -4.47
N GLY A 23 6.15 9.94 -4.18
CA GLY A 23 5.98 8.99 -3.08
C GLY A 23 6.85 7.75 -3.23
N ALA A 24 6.96 7.20 -4.45
CA ALA A 24 7.85 6.07 -4.74
C ALA A 24 9.33 6.43 -4.52
N VAL A 25 9.77 7.59 -4.99
CA VAL A 25 11.16 8.06 -4.79
C VAL A 25 11.47 8.27 -3.31
N ILE A 26 10.57 8.90 -2.57
CA ILE A 26 10.76 9.16 -1.14
C ILE A 26 10.80 7.86 -0.35
N SER A 27 9.87 6.93 -0.60
CA SER A 27 9.83 5.65 0.11
C SER A 27 11.05 4.76 -0.15
N GLU A 28 11.74 4.93 -1.27
CA GLU A 28 12.99 4.22 -1.56
C GLU A 28 14.20 4.92 -0.95
N ALA A 29 14.21 6.26 -0.94
CA ALA A 29 15.36 7.06 -0.49
C ALA A 29 15.45 7.20 1.04
N LEU A 30 14.30 7.27 1.75
CA LEU A 30 14.27 7.54 3.18
C LEU A 30 14.73 6.38 4.07
N PRO A 31 14.37 5.11 3.83
CA PRO A 31 14.75 4.01 4.72
C PRO A 31 16.25 3.92 4.95
N GLY A 32 17.06 4.19 3.92
CA GLY A 32 18.51 4.19 4.01
C GLY A 32 19.08 5.31 4.91
N ARG A 33 18.39 6.45 4.98
CA ARG A 33 18.80 7.60 5.81
C ARG A 33 18.28 7.49 7.25
N LEU A 34 17.09 6.93 7.43
CA LEU A 34 16.45 6.76 8.74
C LEU A 34 16.99 5.59 9.55
N LYS A 35 17.79 4.69 8.96
CA LYS A 35 18.55 3.67 9.69
C LYS A 35 19.36 4.20 10.88
N LYS A 36 19.73 5.46 10.86
CA LYS A 36 20.44 6.11 11.95
C LYS A 36 19.55 6.47 13.15
N LEU A 37 18.23 6.50 12.97
CA LEU A 37 17.26 6.65 14.07
C LEU A 37 16.97 5.26 14.65
N GLN A 38 17.70 4.86 15.67
CA GLN A 38 17.70 3.53 16.29
C GLN A 38 16.42 3.14 17.04
N PHE A 39 15.37 3.98 17.05
CA PHE A 39 14.22 3.77 17.93
C PHE A 39 12.96 3.20 17.26
N ILE A 40 12.70 3.51 15.98
CA ILE A 40 11.46 3.12 15.29
C ILE A 40 11.80 2.71 13.87
N ARG A 41 11.22 1.60 13.41
CA ARG A 41 11.36 1.13 12.03
C ARG A 41 10.64 2.06 11.07
N TRP A 42 11.13 2.08 9.82
CA TRP A 42 10.49 2.84 8.74
C TRP A 42 9.01 2.49 8.58
N ASP A 43 8.66 1.20 8.68
CA ASP A 43 7.29 0.70 8.49
C ASP A 43 6.34 1.32 9.52
N THR A 44 6.73 1.35 10.79
CA THR A 44 5.95 1.96 11.89
C THR A 44 5.81 3.47 11.72
N LEU A 45 6.90 4.15 11.36
CA LEU A 45 6.87 5.59 11.08
C LEU A 45 5.97 5.91 9.89
N PHE A 46 6.00 5.09 8.84
CA PHE A 46 5.17 5.27 7.66
C PHE A 46 3.67 5.15 7.99
N ILE A 47 3.26 4.12 8.76
CA ILE A 47 1.85 4.01 9.19
C ILE A 47 1.41 5.21 10.01
N LEU A 48 2.28 5.74 10.87
CA LEU A 48 1.97 6.97 11.61
C LEU A 48 1.73 8.17 10.68
N ILE A 49 2.59 8.35 9.67
CA ILE A 49 2.41 9.39 8.65
C ILE A 49 1.10 9.19 7.90
N GLU A 50 0.79 7.96 7.49
CA GLU A 50 -0.46 7.61 6.82
C GLU A 50 -1.68 7.97 7.67
N MET A 51 -1.68 7.65 8.97
CA MET A 51 -2.74 8.03 9.90
C MET A 51 -2.92 9.56 9.99
N ILE A 52 -1.83 10.31 10.06
CA ILE A 52 -1.87 11.80 10.10
C ILE A 52 -2.50 12.34 8.81
N VAL A 53 -2.12 11.79 7.64
CA VAL A 53 -2.70 12.20 6.34
C VAL A 53 -4.18 11.86 6.28
N VAL A 54 -4.60 10.68 6.74
CA VAL A 54 -6.02 10.28 6.81
C VAL A 54 -6.82 11.24 7.68
N VAL A 55 -6.30 11.61 8.85
CA VAL A 55 -6.94 12.61 9.73
C VAL A 55 -7.05 13.96 9.04
N PHE A 56 -5.98 14.42 8.40
CA PHE A 56 -5.99 15.67 7.64
C PHE A 56 -7.05 15.67 6.54
N LEU A 57 -7.14 14.59 5.77
CA LEU A 57 -8.12 14.44 4.70
C LEU A 57 -9.56 14.40 5.23
N GLY A 58 -9.79 13.74 6.36
CA GLY A 58 -11.11 13.68 6.99
C GLY A 58 -11.58 15.00 7.61
N LEU A 59 -10.65 15.91 7.91
CA LEU A 59 -10.95 17.26 8.39
C LEU A 59 -11.16 18.29 7.27
N LEU A 60 -10.86 17.93 6.03
CA LEU A 60 -11.09 18.82 4.89
C LEU A 60 -12.58 19.14 4.76
N PRO A 61 -12.95 20.41 4.52
CA PRO A 61 -14.32 20.78 4.21
C PRO A 61 -14.76 20.16 2.87
N GLU A 62 -16.06 19.89 2.72
CA GLU A 62 -16.63 19.32 1.48
C GLU A 62 -16.43 20.23 0.25
N SER A 63 -16.24 21.53 0.49
CA SER A 63 -15.93 22.52 -0.55
C SER A 63 -14.47 22.48 -1.04
N ALA A 64 -13.60 21.69 -0.39
CA ALA A 64 -12.19 21.60 -0.77
C ALA A 64 -12.02 20.97 -2.15
N PRO A 65 -11.06 21.44 -2.96
CA PRO A 65 -10.78 20.85 -4.26
C PRO A 65 -10.44 19.36 -4.15
N VAL A 66 -11.11 18.54 -4.97
CA VAL A 66 -10.89 17.07 -5.00
C VAL A 66 -9.43 16.69 -5.28
N GLN A 67 -8.69 17.58 -5.98
CA GLN A 67 -7.27 17.39 -6.27
C GLN A 67 -6.42 17.19 -5.02
N ILE A 68 -6.73 17.89 -3.92
CA ILE A 68 -5.97 17.77 -2.67
C ILE A 68 -6.01 16.33 -2.17
N SER A 69 -7.20 15.75 -2.13
CA SER A 69 -7.37 14.36 -1.73
C SER A 69 -6.73 13.39 -2.71
N GLN A 70 -6.85 13.63 -4.02
CA GLN A 70 -6.23 12.80 -5.04
C GLN A 70 -4.70 12.81 -4.95
N ILE A 71 -4.07 13.97 -4.76
CA ILE A 71 -2.62 14.10 -4.61
C ILE A 71 -2.16 13.34 -3.35
N ALA A 72 -2.79 13.59 -2.21
CA ALA A 72 -2.42 12.98 -0.95
C ALA A 72 -2.59 11.46 -0.98
N ILE A 73 -3.71 10.95 -1.51
CA ILE A 73 -3.97 9.51 -1.61
C ILE A 73 -2.97 8.85 -2.56
N ASN A 74 -2.71 9.42 -3.74
CA ASN A 74 -1.75 8.85 -4.68
C ASN A 74 -0.33 8.80 -4.10
N PHE A 75 0.07 9.84 -3.39
CA PHE A 75 1.37 9.90 -2.71
C PHE A 75 1.49 8.79 -1.66
N ILE A 76 0.52 8.67 -0.76
CA ILE A 76 0.51 7.65 0.30
C ILE A 76 0.40 6.23 -0.28
N CYS A 77 -0.47 5.99 -1.27
CA CYS A 77 -0.59 4.68 -1.92
C CYS A 77 0.74 4.21 -2.53
N SER A 78 1.48 5.12 -3.14
CA SER A 78 2.81 4.81 -3.69
C SER A 78 3.81 4.43 -2.61
N MET A 79 3.84 5.18 -1.51
CA MET A 79 4.69 4.88 -0.35
C MET A 79 4.31 3.55 0.29
N GLN A 80 3.01 3.29 0.48
CA GLN A 80 2.49 2.04 1.04
C GLN A 80 2.88 0.84 0.18
N TYR A 81 2.71 0.94 -1.15
CA TYR A 81 3.11 -0.11 -2.07
C TYR A 81 4.60 -0.44 -1.98
N ASN A 82 5.45 0.58 -1.87
CA ASN A 82 6.89 0.40 -1.77
C ASN A 82 7.35 -0.11 -0.39
N THR A 83 6.66 0.29 0.68
CA THR A 83 7.00 -0.13 2.04
C THR A 83 6.58 -1.58 2.29
N PHE A 84 5.37 -1.98 1.90
CA PHE A 84 4.80 -3.30 2.17
C PHE A 84 4.80 -4.20 0.92
N ARG A 85 6.00 -4.47 0.38
CA ARG A 85 6.17 -5.25 -0.87
C ARG A 85 5.95 -6.75 -0.71
N GLN A 86 6.07 -7.29 0.49
CA GLN A 86 6.07 -8.73 0.74
C GLN A 86 5.35 -9.08 2.04
N ALA A 87 4.62 -10.19 2.02
CA ALA A 87 4.10 -10.84 3.21
C ALA A 87 4.49 -12.32 3.17
N ARG A 88 5.16 -12.83 4.23
CA ARG A 88 5.63 -14.22 4.34
C ARG A 88 6.42 -14.69 3.10
N SER A 89 7.33 -13.85 2.63
CA SER A 89 8.16 -14.10 1.42
C SER A 89 7.36 -14.19 0.11
N VAL A 90 6.08 -13.83 0.10
CA VAL A 90 5.27 -13.74 -1.12
C VAL A 90 5.17 -12.27 -1.52
N PRO A 91 5.57 -11.91 -2.77
CA PRO A 91 5.40 -10.56 -3.27
C PRO A 91 3.92 -10.17 -3.25
N MET A 92 3.61 -9.06 -2.62
CA MET A 92 2.25 -8.53 -2.48
C MET A 92 2.15 -7.17 -3.15
N ALA A 93 1.04 -6.94 -3.84
CA ALA A 93 0.70 -5.63 -4.39
C ALA A 93 -0.57 -5.16 -3.69
N THR A 94 -0.44 -4.55 -2.51
CA THR A 94 -1.57 -4.18 -1.65
C THR A 94 -2.57 -3.24 -2.31
N THR A 95 -2.13 -2.49 -3.32
CA THR A 95 -2.95 -1.50 -4.03
C THR A 95 -3.47 -1.97 -5.40
N PHE A 96 -3.10 -3.18 -5.87
CA PHE A 96 -3.42 -3.66 -7.22
C PHE A 96 -4.07 -5.05 -7.23
N CYS A 97 -5.38 -5.12 -7.36
CA CYS A 97 -6.13 -6.38 -7.46
C CYS A 97 -5.73 -7.23 -8.66
N THR A 98 -5.45 -6.61 -9.81
CA THR A 98 -5.09 -7.31 -11.04
C THR A 98 -3.86 -8.20 -10.89
N ASN A 99 -2.88 -7.77 -10.08
CA ASN A 99 -1.72 -8.60 -9.82
C ASN A 99 -2.08 -9.86 -9.01
N HIS A 100 -2.99 -9.75 -8.03
CA HIS A 100 -3.44 -10.90 -7.25
C HIS A 100 -4.20 -11.90 -8.13
N TRP A 101 -5.10 -11.44 -9.02
CA TRP A 101 -5.77 -12.31 -9.99
C TRP A 101 -4.78 -13.06 -10.87
N ARG A 102 -3.78 -12.35 -11.40
CA ARG A 102 -2.71 -12.98 -12.20
C ARG A 102 -1.96 -14.05 -11.41
N GLN A 103 -1.62 -13.79 -10.15
CA GLN A 103 -0.89 -14.75 -9.31
C GLN A 103 -1.76 -15.99 -8.97
N VAL A 104 -3.06 -15.80 -8.74
CA VAL A 104 -4.00 -16.92 -8.56
C VAL A 104 -4.03 -17.81 -9.81
N ALA A 105 -4.18 -17.23 -10.99
CA ALA A 105 -4.20 -17.96 -12.24
C ALA A 105 -2.89 -18.75 -12.48
N ILE A 106 -1.74 -18.12 -12.24
CA ILE A 106 -0.43 -18.78 -12.36
C ILE A 106 -0.31 -19.94 -11.37
N ALA A 107 -0.67 -19.74 -10.10
CA ALA A 107 -0.56 -20.77 -9.09
C ALA A 107 -1.50 -21.94 -9.37
N LEU A 108 -2.73 -21.68 -9.79
CA LEU A 108 -3.71 -22.69 -10.21
C LEU A 108 -3.20 -23.51 -11.38
N THR A 109 -2.73 -22.84 -12.44
CA THR A 109 -2.19 -23.50 -13.64
C THR A 109 -1.00 -24.40 -13.30
N LYS A 110 -0.09 -23.95 -12.43
CA LYS A 110 1.04 -24.75 -11.96
C LYS A 110 0.60 -25.94 -11.13
N ALA A 111 -0.36 -25.78 -10.22
CA ALA A 111 -0.89 -26.86 -9.41
C ALA A 111 -1.51 -27.97 -10.28
N ILE A 112 -2.29 -27.59 -11.29
CA ILE A 112 -2.91 -28.53 -12.24
C ILE A 112 -1.84 -29.22 -13.10
N ARG A 113 -0.94 -28.45 -13.70
CA ARG A 113 0.07 -28.95 -14.64
C ARG A 113 1.05 -29.92 -13.99
N HIS A 114 1.51 -29.58 -12.80
CA HIS A 114 2.52 -30.37 -12.06
C HIS A 114 1.90 -31.36 -11.09
N ARG A 115 0.56 -31.36 -10.93
CA ARG A 115 -0.16 -32.14 -9.94
C ARG A 115 0.40 -32.00 -8.51
N ASP A 116 0.89 -30.79 -8.20
CA ASP A 116 1.58 -30.48 -6.96
C ASP A 116 0.78 -29.46 -6.12
N THR A 117 0.43 -29.87 -4.92
CA THR A 117 -0.34 -29.06 -3.97
C THR A 117 0.50 -27.95 -3.32
N ALA A 118 1.83 -27.96 -3.49
CA ALA A 118 2.72 -26.93 -2.94
C ALA A 118 2.42 -25.50 -3.44
N TYR A 119 1.72 -25.38 -4.57
CA TYR A 119 1.28 -24.08 -5.12
C TYR A 119 -0.01 -23.54 -4.49
N LEU A 120 -0.81 -24.41 -3.81
CA LEU A 120 -2.10 -24.01 -3.24
C LEU A 120 -2.00 -22.96 -2.12
N PRO A 121 -1.04 -23.01 -1.19
CA PRO A 121 -0.92 -21.99 -0.15
C PRO A 121 -0.71 -20.59 -0.72
N ARG A 122 0.08 -20.47 -1.79
CA ARG A 122 0.30 -19.19 -2.48
C ARG A 122 -0.98 -18.70 -3.16
N MET A 123 -1.72 -19.58 -3.81
CA MET A 123 -3.01 -19.26 -4.41
C MET A 123 -4.00 -18.75 -3.34
N THR A 124 -4.11 -19.45 -2.22
CA THR A 124 -5.00 -19.08 -1.11
C THR A 124 -4.64 -17.72 -0.52
N GLN A 125 -3.35 -17.40 -0.37
CA GLN A 125 -2.91 -16.09 0.12
C GLN A 125 -3.39 -14.96 -0.80
N HIS A 126 -3.22 -15.10 -2.12
CA HIS A 126 -3.68 -14.10 -3.07
C HIS A 126 -5.19 -14.00 -3.15
N LEU A 127 -5.92 -15.12 -3.04
CA LEU A 127 -7.40 -15.13 -2.95
C LEU A 127 -7.87 -14.41 -1.68
N CYS A 128 -7.23 -14.67 -0.54
CA CYS A 128 -7.55 -14.00 0.71
C CYS A 128 -7.37 -12.49 0.59
N MET A 129 -6.27 -12.03 -0.03
CA MET A 129 -6.05 -10.60 -0.28
C MET A 129 -7.13 -9.98 -1.17
N LEU A 130 -7.55 -10.67 -2.23
CA LEU A 130 -8.65 -10.22 -3.09
C LEU A 130 -9.97 -10.13 -2.31
N PHE A 131 -10.26 -11.12 -1.50
CA PHE A 131 -11.48 -11.16 -0.70
C PHE A 131 -11.53 -10.00 0.31
N VAL A 132 -10.45 -9.78 1.05
CA VAL A 132 -10.33 -8.66 1.99
C VAL A 132 -10.45 -7.32 1.26
N PHE A 133 -9.84 -7.19 0.08
CA PHE A 133 -9.94 -5.98 -0.73
C PHE A 133 -11.38 -5.68 -1.16
N VAL A 134 -12.11 -6.70 -1.63
CA VAL A 134 -13.52 -6.55 -2.03
C VAL A 134 -14.39 -6.16 -0.84
N ILE A 135 -14.23 -6.83 0.31
CA ILE A 135 -14.94 -6.48 1.54
C ILE A 135 -14.64 -5.03 1.94
N GLY A 136 -13.37 -4.62 1.92
CA GLY A 136 -12.98 -3.25 2.24
C GLY A 136 -13.65 -2.23 1.30
N GLY A 137 -13.72 -2.54 -0.01
CA GLY A 137 -14.40 -1.70 -0.98
C GLY A 137 -15.91 -1.58 -0.72
N VAL A 138 -16.58 -2.69 -0.38
CA VAL A 138 -18.00 -2.68 -0.02
C VAL A 138 -18.26 -1.84 1.24
N ILE A 139 -17.49 -2.07 2.29
CA ILE A 139 -17.59 -1.31 3.55
C ILE A 139 -17.35 0.19 3.28
N CYS A 140 -16.29 0.52 2.52
CA CYS A 140 -15.98 1.89 2.17
C CYS A 140 -17.14 2.56 1.41
N THR A 141 -17.74 1.87 0.44
CA THR A 141 -18.88 2.39 -0.34
C THR A 141 -20.08 2.67 0.58
N ILE A 142 -20.41 1.77 1.49
CA ILE A 142 -21.51 1.96 2.45
C ILE A 142 -21.22 3.17 3.34
N LEU A 143 -20.02 3.27 3.88
CA LEU A 143 -19.62 4.38 4.75
C LEU A 143 -19.59 5.72 4.00
N CYS A 144 -19.13 5.73 2.75
CA CYS A 144 -19.17 6.95 1.91
C CYS A 144 -20.60 7.41 1.65
N ASN A 145 -21.54 6.51 1.45
CA ASN A 145 -22.95 6.85 1.28
C ASN A 145 -23.59 7.42 2.55
N LEU A 146 -23.12 7.01 3.73
CA LEU A 146 -23.65 7.46 5.02
C LEU A 146 -22.95 8.72 5.55
N PHE A 147 -21.63 8.80 5.41
CA PHE A 147 -20.81 9.82 6.07
C PHE A 147 -20.06 10.76 5.10
N LEU A 148 -20.25 10.60 3.79
CA LEU A 148 -19.57 11.39 2.75
C LEU A 148 -18.04 11.41 2.96
N GLY A 149 -17.40 12.57 2.89
CA GLY A 149 -15.95 12.71 3.06
C GLY A 149 -15.40 12.25 4.41
N LYS A 150 -16.23 12.26 5.47
CA LYS A 150 -15.83 11.78 6.79
C LYS A 150 -15.70 10.26 6.89
N ALA A 151 -16.20 9.52 5.91
CA ALA A 151 -16.03 8.06 5.83
C ALA A 151 -14.56 7.62 5.89
N ILE A 152 -13.62 8.47 5.49
CA ILE A 152 -12.19 8.19 5.50
C ILE A 152 -11.65 7.90 6.92
N PHE A 153 -12.28 8.43 7.97
CA PHE A 153 -11.90 8.13 9.36
C PHE A 153 -12.03 6.65 9.72
N ALA A 154 -12.87 5.89 9.02
CA ALA A 154 -12.97 4.45 9.24
C ALA A 154 -11.67 3.72 8.89
N ALA A 155 -10.85 4.26 8.00
CA ALA A 155 -9.54 3.71 7.68
C ALA A 155 -8.55 3.79 8.86
N LEU A 156 -8.79 4.67 9.84
CA LEU A 156 -7.96 4.73 11.03
C LEU A 156 -8.05 3.46 11.89
N ILE A 157 -9.16 2.72 11.83
CA ILE A 157 -9.34 1.50 12.62
C ILE A 157 -8.31 0.43 12.23
N PRO A 158 -8.25 -0.04 10.97
CA PRO A 158 -7.24 -1.00 10.57
C PRO A 158 -5.82 -0.44 10.65
N LEU A 159 -5.60 0.84 10.34
CA LEU A 159 -4.29 1.47 10.48
C LEU A 159 -3.80 1.48 11.93
N MET A 160 -4.69 1.76 12.90
CA MET A 160 -4.35 1.70 14.31
C MET A 160 -3.96 0.29 14.75
N ILE A 161 -4.69 -0.73 14.29
CA ILE A 161 -4.36 -2.14 14.59
C ILE A 161 -2.95 -2.49 14.07
N VAL A 162 -2.66 -2.14 12.82
CA VAL A 162 -1.35 -2.37 12.21
C VAL A 162 -0.26 -1.57 12.94
N PHE A 163 -0.53 -0.31 13.28
CA PHE A 163 0.40 0.53 14.03
C PHE A 163 0.77 -0.06 15.38
N ILE A 164 -0.22 -0.52 16.14
CA ILE A 164 0.00 -1.14 17.45
C ILE A 164 0.82 -2.43 17.31
N ASP A 165 0.52 -3.27 16.31
CA ASP A 165 1.26 -4.53 16.07
C ASP A 165 2.73 -4.25 15.71
N LEU A 166 2.98 -3.29 14.81
CA LEU A 166 4.33 -2.88 14.44
C LEU A 166 5.08 -2.25 15.61
N LEU A 167 4.43 -1.37 16.37
CA LEU A 167 5.03 -0.74 17.54
C LEU A 167 5.37 -1.77 18.63
N TYR A 168 4.48 -2.75 18.83
CA TYR A 168 4.76 -3.86 19.75
C TYR A 168 5.94 -4.71 19.29
N ALA A 169 6.04 -4.97 17.98
CA ALA A 169 7.18 -5.67 17.38
C ALA A 169 8.48 -4.89 17.59
N ASP A 170 8.48 -3.57 17.38
CA ASP A 170 9.64 -2.70 17.58
C ASP A 170 10.09 -2.69 19.05
N LEU A 171 9.16 -2.60 20.00
CA LEU A 171 9.47 -2.48 21.42
C LEU A 171 9.89 -3.79 22.08
N LYS A 172 9.32 -4.92 21.68
CA LYS A 172 9.51 -6.19 22.39
C LYS A 172 10.28 -7.29 21.65
N ARG A 173 10.13 -7.40 20.32
CA ARG A 173 10.67 -8.55 19.56
C ARG A 173 12.00 -8.30 18.87
N GLU A 174 12.34 -7.07 18.53
CA GLU A 174 13.38 -6.81 17.55
C GLU A 174 14.46 -5.82 17.98
N LYS A 175 14.69 -5.64 19.28
CA LYS A 175 15.81 -4.79 19.78
C LYS A 175 17.17 -5.11 19.14
N GLY A 176 17.34 -6.28 18.55
CA GLY A 176 18.57 -6.70 17.84
C GLY A 176 18.42 -6.87 16.32
N ALA A 177 17.20 -6.73 15.75
CA ALA A 177 16.94 -6.96 14.32
C ALA A 177 16.73 -5.66 13.51
N LEU A 178 16.84 -4.49 14.17
CA LEU A 178 16.77 -3.16 13.52
C LEU A 178 17.84 -2.94 12.45
N GLU A 179 18.85 -3.81 12.38
CA GLU A 179 19.92 -3.75 11.37
C GLU A 179 19.64 -4.53 10.08
N ARG A 180 18.60 -5.36 10.03
CA ARG A 180 18.31 -6.17 8.85
C ARG A 180 17.30 -5.47 7.93
N ILE A 181 17.83 -4.70 6.97
CA ILE A 181 17.09 -4.51 5.72
C ILE A 181 16.99 -5.90 5.07
N PRO A 182 15.80 -6.35 4.64
CA PRO A 182 15.75 -7.51 3.75
C PRO A 182 16.65 -7.17 2.55
N PRO A 183 17.62 -8.02 2.21
CA PRO A 183 18.41 -7.78 1.02
C PRO A 183 17.43 -7.72 -0.13
N VAL A 184 17.43 -6.60 -0.85
CA VAL A 184 16.75 -6.50 -2.14
C VAL A 184 17.51 -7.48 -3.02
N SER A 185 16.94 -8.68 -3.17
CA SER A 185 17.52 -9.71 -4.01
C SER A 185 17.37 -9.28 -5.47
N TYR A 186 18.35 -8.55 -5.96
CA TYR A 186 18.52 -8.25 -7.39
C TYR A 186 19.01 -9.47 -8.21
N THR A 187 18.89 -10.70 -7.66
CA THR A 187 19.45 -11.90 -8.27
C THR A 187 18.65 -12.45 -9.45
N HIS A 188 17.67 -11.75 -10.01
CA HIS A 188 16.92 -12.24 -11.17
C HIS A 188 16.98 -11.34 -12.41
N LEU A 189 18.03 -10.53 -12.56
CA LEU A 189 18.28 -9.81 -13.82
C LEU A 189 19.52 -10.28 -14.57
N ARG A 190 19.95 -11.55 -14.35
CA ARG A 190 20.92 -12.22 -15.20
C ARG A 190 20.45 -13.64 -15.51
N ALA A 191 19.66 -13.79 -16.56
CA ALA A 191 19.62 -14.94 -17.48
C ALA A 191 18.70 -14.57 -18.63
#